data_e22efd3dc3dece075337cc38303b3fe1
#
_entry.id   e22efd3dc3dece075337cc38303b3fe1
#
_cell.length_a   1.000
_cell.length_b   1.000
_cell.length_c   1.000
_cell.angle_alpha   90.00
_cell.angle_beta   90.00
_cell.angle_gamma   90.00
#
_symmetry.space_group_name_H-M   'P 1'
#
loop_
_entity.id
_entity.type
_entity.pdbx_description
1 polymer ?
#
loop_
_entity_poly.entity_id
_entity_poly.type
_entity_poly.pdbx_seq_one_letter_code
_entity_poly.pdbx_strand_id
1 'polypeptide(L)'
;MLNEWLLNLKKRKDYVPKILQELKDVLGLNVSPRLIEAFDISHLGGIDTVASMVVFKDGKPYKSGYRKYNINVDQIDDFESMKEVVFRRYKRQLNEKNLLPDLILIDGGKGQLSSAKLSLDKLKLDLPVVALAKRLEELFIPNQKESLIISKNSPALNLLKQIRDEAHRFAITFQRSKRTKRMLKG
;
A
#
# COMPACT_ATOMS: atom_id res chain seq x y z
N MET A 1 -18.40 -37.37 1.29
CA MET A 1 -18.24 -36.35 2.34
C MET A 1 -16.88 -35.70 2.36
N LEU A 2 -15.79 -36.44 2.51
CA LEU A 2 -14.42 -35.84 2.51
C LEU A 2 -14.07 -35.13 1.20
N ASN A 3 -14.46 -35.69 0.06
CA ASN A 3 -14.24 -35.14 -1.26
C ASN A 3 -15.02 -33.85 -1.54
N GLU A 4 -16.26 -33.75 -1.04
CA GLU A 4 -17.06 -32.52 -1.18
C GLU A 4 -16.51 -31.38 -0.33
N TRP A 5 -16.03 -31.68 0.86
CA TRP A 5 -15.39 -30.71 1.74
C TRP A 5 -14.07 -30.17 1.14
N LEU A 6 -13.24 -31.06 0.59
CA LEU A 6 -12.01 -30.70 -0.12
C LEU A 6 -12.27 -29.89 -1.39
N LEU A 7 -13.31 -30.24 -2.16
CA LEU A 7 -13.76 -29.50 -3.33
C LEU A 7 -14.29 -28.10 -2.95
N ASN A 8 -15.00 -27.99 -1.85
CA ASN A 8 -15.49 -26.70 -1.33
C ASN A 8 -14.36 -25.84 -0.79
N LEU A 9 -13.33 -26.41 -0.15
CA LEU A 9 -12.12 -25.70 0.25
C LEU A 9 -11.31 -25.23 -0.96
N LYS A 10 -11.20 -26.05 -2.00
CA LYS A 10 -10.55 -25.69 -3.26
C LYS A 10 -11.29 -24.56 -3.97
N LYS A 11 -12.61 -24.67 -4.08
CA LYS A 11 -13.48 -23.60 -4.64
C LYS A 11 -13.37 -22.28 -3.86
N ARG A 12 -13.24 -22.33 -2.52
CA ARG A 12 -13.01 -21.13 -1.69
C ARG A 12 -11.62 -20.52 -1.87
N LYS A 13 -10.60 -21.35 -2.09
CA LYS A 13 -9.24 -20.86 -2.40
C LYS A 13 -9.14 -20.23 -3.78
N ASP A 14 -9.88 -20.73 -4.74
CA ASP A 14 -9.85 -20.25 -6.12
C ASP A 14 -10.84 -19.09 -6.36
N TYR A 15 -11.72 -18.82 -5.39
CA TYR A 15 -12.67 -17.72 -5.50
C TYR A 15 -11.97 -16.36 -5.37
N VAL A 16 -12.07 -15.55 -6.40
CA VAL A 16 -11.60 -14.17 -6.40
C VAL A 16 -12.80 -13.25 -6.22
N PRO A 17 -12.83 -12.40 -5.18
CA PRO A 17 -13.90 -11.42 -5.01
C PRO A 17 -14.10 -10.56 -6.25
N LYS A 18 -15.35 -10.33 -6.63
CA LYS A 18 -15.70 -9.55 -7.82
C LYS A 18 -15.06 -8.16 -7.86
N ILE A 19 -14.97 -7.50 -6.69
CA ILE A 19 -14.34 -6.19 -6.57
C ILE A 19 -12.85 -6.20 -6.98
N LEU A 20 -12.13 -7.29 -6.74
CA LEU A 20 -10.72 -7.42 -7.16
C LEU A 20 -10.61 -7.69 -8.66
N GLN A 21 -11.57 -8.35 -9.26
CA GLN A 21 -11.64 -8.50 -10.71
C GLN A 21 -11.90 -7.15 -11.38
N GLU A 22 -12.81 -6.35 -10.85
CA GLU A 22 -13.05 -4.99 -11.32
C GLU A 22 -11.80 -4.11 -11.20
N LEU A 23 -11.11 -4.19 -10.06
CA LEU A 23 -9.86 -3.46 -9.85
C LEU A 23 -8.76 -3.88 -10.84
N LYS A 24 -8.64 -5.18 -11.10
CA LYS A 24 -7.75 -5.70 -12.14
C LYS A 24 -8.04 -5.06 -13.51
N ASP A 25 -9.31 -5.03 -13.91
CA ASP A 25 -9.72 -4.51 -15.21
C ASP A 25 -9.51 -3.00 -15.31
N VAL A 26 -9.88 -2.25 -14.27
CA VAL A 26 -9.71 -0.78 -14.21
C VAL A 26 -8.24 -0.38 -14.28
N LEU A 27 -7.35 -1.10 -13.62
CA LEU A 27 -5.92 -0.79 -13.57
C LEU A 27 -5.13 -1.49 -14.70
N GLY A 28 -5.76 -2.34 -15.50
CA GLY A 28 -5.08 -3.11 -16.55
C GLY A 28 -4.05 -4.09 -16.02
N LEU A 29 -4.31 -4.72 -14.87
CA LEU A 29 -3.40 -5.68 -14.25
C LEU A 29 -3.49 -7.06 -14.92
N ASN A 30 -2.40 -7.81 -14.87
CA ASN A 30 -2.36 -9.17 -15.40
C ASN A 30 -3.09 -10.18 -14.51
N VAL A 31 -3.08 -9.94 -13.19
CA VAL A 31 -3.73 -10.77 -12.19
C VAL A 31 -4.59 -9.93 -11.25
N SER A 32 -5.63 -10.54 -10.69
CA SER A 32 -6.43 -9.87 -9.66
C SER A 32 -5.59 -9.59 -8.41
N PRO A 33 -5.59 -8.36 -7.87
CA PRO A 33 -4.72 -7.96 -6.77
C PRO A 33 -5.24 -8.49 -5.43
N ARG A 34 -5.01 -9.76 -5.14
CA ARG A 34 -5.45 -10.42 -3.91
C ARG A 34 -4.66 -9.94 -2.69
N LEU A 35 -3.39 -9.64 -2.88
CA LEU A 35 -2.51 -9.07 -1.86
C LEU A 35 -2.13 -7.64 -2.23
N ILE A 36 -2.60 -6.68 -1.46
CA ILE A 36 -2.32 -5.25 -1.65
C ILE A 36 -1.57 -4.73 -0.44
N GLU A 37 -0.46 -4.05 -0.66
CA GLU A 37 0.27 -3.32 0.36
C GLU A 37 0.15 -1.82 0.09
N ALA A 38 -0.17 -1.03 1.11
CA ALA A 38 -0.32 0.41 0.99
C ALA A 38 0.60 1.16 1.95
N PHE A 39 1.19 2.25 1.48
CA PHE A 39 2.16 3.06 2.21
C PHE A 39 1.67 4.49 2.41
N ASP A 40 1.88 5.01 3.62
CA ASP A 40 1.65 6.39 4.01
C ASP A 40 2.88 6.95 4.71
N ILE A 41 3.26 8.19 4.37
CA ILE A 41 4.32 8.93 5.05
C ILE A 41 3.69 9.96 5.98
N SER A 42 4.13 9.98 7.22
CA SER A 42 3.63 10.88 8.25
C SER A 42 4.76 11.57 9.01
N HIS A 43 4.54 12.82 9.39
CA HIS A 43 5.49 13.60 10.19
C HIS A 43 4.98 13.77 11.63
N LEU A 44 5.86 13.49 12.59
CA LEU A 44 5.59 13.62 14.02
C LEU A 44 6.19 14.91 14.55
N GLY A 45 5.35 15.95 14.70
CA GLY A 45 5.76 17.20 15.34
C GLY A 45 6.98 17.89 14.72
N GLY A 46 7.22 17.67 13.41
CA GLY A 46 8.32 18.27 12.67
C GLY A 46 9.72 17.68 12.94
N ILE A 47 9.82 16.63 13.76
CA ILE A 47 11.10 16.05 14.17
C ILE A 47 11.30 14.63 13.62
N ASP A 48 10.27 13.81 13.64
CA ASP A 48 10.35 12.40 13.20
C ASP A 48 9.47 12.14 11.99
N THR A 49 10.04 11.53 10.98
CA THR A 49 9.29 10.97 9.84
C THR A 49 9.09 9.48 10.07
N VAL A 50 7.87 9.04 9.89
CA VAL A 50 7.48 7.63 9.97
C VAL A 50 6.71 7.22 8.74
N ALA A 51 6.91 5.97 8.32
CA ALA A 51 6.11 5.36 7.29
C ALA A 51 5.24 4.25 7.90
N SER A 52 4.02 4.15 7.44
CA SER A 52 3.08 3.09 7.78
C SER A 52 2.78 2.26 6.57
N MET A 53 2.71 0.95 6.76
CA MET A 53 2.30 0.02 5.73
C MET A 53 1.14 -0.83 6.24
N VAL A 54 0.06 -0.84 5.50
CA VAL A 54 -1.08 -1.74 5.74
C VAL A 54 -1.15 -2.80 4.66
N VAL A 55 -1.78 -3.91 4.98
CA VAL A 55 -1.94 -5.06 4.07
C VAL A 55 -3.40 -5.44 3.98
N PHE A 56 -3.88 -5.63 2.75
CA PHE A 56 -5.20 -6.17 2.48
C PHE A 56 -5.06 -7.49 1.73
N LYS A 57 -5.79 -8.50 2.18
CA LYS A 57 -5.93 -9.81 1.54
C LYS A 57 -7.37 -10.03 1.12
N ASP A 58 -7.57 -10.35 -0.16
CA ASP A 58 -8.90 -10.61 -0.72
C ASP A 58 -9.91 -9.47 -0.42
N GLY A 59 -9.43 -8.22 -0.47
CA GLY A 59 -10.22 -7.02 -0.22
C GLY A 59 -10.49 -6.68 1.24
N LYS A 60 -9.86 -7.38 2.19
CA LYS A 60 -10.05 -7.19 3.64
C LYS A 60 -8.74 -6.88 4.34
N PRO A 61 -8.76 -6.07 5.42
CA PRO A 61 -7.57 -5.79 6.22
C PRO A 61 -6.93 -7.06 6.76
N TYR A 62 -5.62 -7.17 6.61
CA TYR A 62 -4.79 -8.23 7.19
C TYR A 62 -3.80 -7.62 8.19
N LYS A 63 -4.28 -7.38 9.40
CA LYS A 63 -3.59 -6.56 10.41
C LYS A 63 -2.26 -7.13 10.87
N SER A 64 -2.07 -8.44 10.88
CA SER A 64 -0.79 -9.07 11.24
C SER A 64 0.33 -8.76 10.24
N GLY A 65 -0.02 -8.34 9.03
CA GLY A 65 0.93 -7.89 8.01
C GLY A 65 1.34 -6.42 8.13
N TYR A 66 0.65 -5.62 8.95
CA TYR A 66 0.96 -4.19 9.09
C TYR A 66 2.36 -3.95 9.64
N ARG A 67 3.02 -2.91 9.14
CA ARG A 67 4.38 -2.54 9.56
C ARG A 67 4.51 -1.03 9.73
N LYS A 68 5.41 -0.64 10.63
CA LYS A 68 5.80 0.74 10.90
C LYS A 68 7.29 0.87 10.68
N TYR A 69 7.70 1.97 10.04
CA TYR A 69 9.09 2.25 9.74
C TYR A 69 9.48 3.61 10.29
N ASN A 70 10.57 3.67 11.05
CA ASN A 70 11.25 4.94 11.31
C ASN A 70 12.09 5.28 10.09
N ILE A 71 11.93 6.49 9.59
CA ILE A 71 12.64 7.00 8.42
C ILE A 71 13.79 7.86 8.88
N ASN A 72 14.98 7.57 8.37
CA ASN A 72 16.22 8.26 8.71
C ASN A 72 16.60 9.23 7.59
N VAL A 73 15.74 10.20 7.31
CA VAL A 73 16.01 11.27 6.36
C VAL A 73 16.31 12.54 7.15
N ASP A 74 17.46 13.15 6.91
CA ASP A 74 17.91 14.36 7.62
C ASP A 74 17.05 15.60 7.35
N GLN A 75 16.21 15.53 6.32
CA GLN A 75 15.26 16.56 5.95
C GLN A 75 13.85 15.98 5.79
N ILE A 76 12.83 16.79 6.05
CA ILE A 76 11.43 16.43 5.81
C ILE A 76 11.19 16.42 4.30
N ASP A 77 11.41 15.26 3.68
CA ASP A 77 11.21 15.03 2.26
C ASP A 77 10.38 13.74 2.06
N ASP A 78 9.12 13.93 1.66
CA ASP A 78 8.19 12.84 1.44
C ASP A 78 8.61 11.92 0.29
N PHE A 79 9.31 12.47 -0.72
CA PHE A 79 9.78 11.68 -1.85
C PHE A 79 10.93 10.75 -1.45
N GLU A 80 11.91 11.26 -0.75
CA GLU A 80 13.01 10.45 -0.24
C GLU A 80 12.54 9.46 0.83
N SER A 81 11.58 9.85 1.68
CA SER A 81 10.97 8.97 2.68
C SER A 81 10.22 7.81 2.02
N MET A 82 9.44 8.08 0.97
CA MET A 82 8.73 7.04 0.22
C MET A 82 9.72 6.10 -0.48
N LYS A 83 10.75 6.64 -1.08
CA LYS A 83 11.82 5.88 -1.73
C LYS A 83 12.53 4.95 -0.73
N GLU A 84 12.87 5.45 0.45
CA GLU A 84 13.52 4.66 1.50
C GLU A 84 12.63 3.51 1.98
N VAL A 85 11.36 3.78 2.35
CA VAL A 85 10.48 2.74 2.91
C VAL A 85 10.17 1.63 1.92
N VAL A 86 9.88 1.97 0.67
CA VAL A 86 9.61 0.99 -0.39
C VAL A 86 10.85 0.13 -0.66
N PHE A 87 12.02 0.75 -0.73
CA PHE A 87 13.27 0.02 -0.90
C PHE A 87 13.54 -0.93 0.27
N ARG A 88 13.44 -0.47 1.51
CA ARG A 88 13.67 -1.29 2.72
C ARG A 88 12.70 -2.47 2.79
N ARG A 89 11.41 -2.22 2.52
CA ARG A 89 10.38 -3.26 2.54
C ARG A 89 10.71 -4.38 1.57
N TYR A 90 10.88 -4.04 0.30
CA TYR A 90 11.00 -5.06 -0.74
C TYR A 90 12.39 -5.69 -0.84
N LYS A 91 13.45 -4.98 -0.45
CA LYS A 91 14.74 -5.59 -0.24
C LYS A 91 14.68 -6.70 0.83
N ARG A 92 13.98 -6.43 1.94
CA ARG A 92 13.79 -7.44 2.99
C ARG A 92 12.95 -8.62 2.48
N GLN A 93 11.86 -8.36 1.77
CA GLN A 93 11.01 -9.43 1.21
C GLN A 93 11.80 -10.34 0.25
N LEU A 94 12.67 -9.78 -0.57
CA LEU A 94 13.54 -10.54 -1.46
C LEU A 94 14.57 -11.37 -0.68
N ASN A 95 15.22 -10.79 0.32
CA ASN A 95 16.22 -11.47 1.12
C ASN A 95 15.63 -12.63 1.93
N GLU A 96 14.45 -12.48 2.46
CA GLU A 96 13.72 -13.47 3.24
C GLU A 96 12.91 -14.44 2.37
N LYS A 97 12.88 -14.24 1.03
CA LYS A 97 12.08 -15.01 0.06
C LYS A 97 10.59 -15.08 0.42
N ASN A 98 10.08 -13.97 0.93
CA ASN A 98 8.66 -13.82 1.25
C ASN A 98 7.84 -13.46 0.01
N LEU A 99 6.50 -13.63 0.13
CA LEU A 99 5.58 -13.23 -0.92
C LEU A 99 5.64 -11.73 -1.19
N LEU A 100 5.60 -11.36 -2.47
CA LEU A 100 5.44 -9.99 -2.93
C LEU A 100 3.96 -9.67 -3.15
N PRO A 101 3.55 -8.41 -3.01
CA PRO A 101 2.16 -8.03 -3.28
C PRO A 101 1.83 -8.09 -4.77
N ASP A 102 0.55 -8.20 -5.07
CA ASP A 102 0.03 -8.08 -6.43
C ASP A 102 -0.14 -6.62 -6.86
N LEU A 103 -0.30 -5.73 -5.89
CA LEU A 103 -0.45 -4.28 -6.10
C LEU A 103 0.11 -3.52 -4.90
N ILE A 104 0.82 -2.44 -5.21
CA ILE A 104 1.29 -1.46 -4.23
C ILE A 104 0.47 -0.18 -4.40
N LEU A 105 -0.11 0.31 -3.32
CA LEU A 105 -0.83 1.58 -3.27
C LEU A 105 -0.02 2.61 -2.47
N ILE A 106 0.19 3.77 -3.05
CA ILE A 106 0.88 4.89 -2.43
C ILE A 106 -0.15 5.97 -2.06
N ASP A 107 -0.18 6.35 -0.79
CA ASP A 107 -0.92 7.55 -0.37
C ASP A 107 -0.09 8.77 -0.75
N GLY A 108 -0.47 9.41 -1.82
CA GLY A 108 0.25 10.54 -2.36
C GLY A 108 -0.01 10.80 -3.82
N GLY A 109 0.70 11.76 -4.36
CA GLY A 109 0.61 12.17 -5.73
C GLY A 109 1.68 11.53 -6.62
N LYS A 110 1.86 12.13 -7.76
CA LYS A 110 2.76 11.68 -8.82
C LYS A 110 4.22 11.60 -8.40
N GLY A 111 4.66 12.51 -7.51
CA GLY A 111 6.04 12.53 -7.00
C GLY A 111 6.34 11.33 -6.11
N GLN A 112 5.43 10.98 -5.20
CA GLN A 112 5.57 9.79 -4.36
C GLN A 112 5.51 8.51 -5.18
N LEU A 113 4.66 8.46 -6.22
CA LEU A 113 4.61 7.33 -7.14
C LEU A 113 5.94 7.13 -7.86
N SER A 114 6.53 8.21 -8.37
CA SER A 114 7.85 8.17 -9.03
C SER A 114 8.94 7.68 -8.09
N SER A 115 8.93 8.12 -6.84
CA SER A 115 9.88 7.70 -5.80
C SER A 115 9.76 6.20 -5.50
N ALA A 116 8.55 5.70 -5.33
CA ALA A 116 8.29 4.27 -5.14
C ALA A 116 8.77 3.44 -6.35
N LYS A 117 8.47 3.90 -7.55
CA LYS A 117 8.89 3.24 -8.79
C LYS A 117 10.41 3.16 -8.91
N LEU A 118 11.15 4.22 -8.58
CA LEU A 118 12.60 4.22 -8.57
C LEU A 118 13.17 3.13 -7.65
N SER A 119 12.59 2.94 -6.47
CA SER A 119 13.02 1.90 -5.53
C SER A 119 12.76 0.49 -6.07
N LEU A 120 11.61 0.27 -6.70
CA LEU A 120 11.29 -1.00 -7.35
C LEU A 120 12.23 -1.29 -8.50
N ASP A 121 12.52 -0.30 -9.34
CA ASP A 121 13.45 -0.43 -10.46
C ASP A 121 14.88 -0.76 -9.98
N LYS A 122 15.33 -0.12 -8.91
CA LYS A 122 16.63 -0.41 -8.28
C LYS A 122 16.73 -1.86 -7.78
N LEU A 123 15.62 -2.42 -7.31
CA LEU A 123 15.53 -3.82 -6.90
C LEU A 123 15.23 -4.78 -8.07
N LYS A 124 15.07 -4.26 -9.27
CA LYS A 124 14.68 -5.01 -10.49
C LYS A 124 13.34 -5.76 -10.31
N LEU A 125 12.40 -5.12 -9.60
CA LEU A 125 11.06 -5.63 -9.38
C LEU A 125 10.06 -4.94 -10.30
N ASP A 126 9.32 -5.73 -11.07
CA ASP A 126 8.21 -5.27 -11.91
C ASP A 126 6.88 -5.55 -11.19
N LEU A 127 6.63 -4.78 -10.12
CA LEU A 127 5.38 -4.85 -9.37
C LEU A 127 4.45 -3.71 -9.76
N PRO A 128 3.14 -3.99 -9.94
CA PRO A 128 2.16 -2.94 -10.13
C PRO A 128 2.16 -1.97 -8.95
N VAL A 129 2.27 -0.69 -9.25
CA VAL A 129 2.23 0.38 -8.25
C VAL A 129 1.37 1.53 -8.76
N VAL A 130 0.49 2.04 -7.90
CA VAL A 130 -0.37 3.18 -8.19
C VAL A 130 -0.34 4.15 -7.01
N ALA A 131 -0.62 5.41 -7.27
CA ALA A 131 -0.78 6.41 -6.22
C ALA A 131 -2.19 7.00 -6.26
N LEU A 132 -2.77 7.21 -5.09
CA LEU A 132 -4.05 7.86 -4.92
C LEU A 132 -3.84 9.15 -4.13
N ALA A 133 -3.99 10.30 -4.80
CA ALA A 133 -3.88 11.60 -4.18
C ALA A 133 -5.16 11.94 -3.40
N LYS A 134 -4.99 12.46 -2.19
CA LYS A 134 -6.10 12.80 -1.30
C LYS A 134 -6.96 13.93 -1.85
N ARG A 135 -6.33 14.97 -2.39
CA ARG A 135 -7.03 16.08 -3.04
C ARG A 135 -7.55 15.62 -4.40
N LEU A 136 -8.82 15.76 -4.67
CA LEU A 136 -9.50 15.34 -5.90
C LEU A 136 -9.55 13.82 -6.15
N GLU A 137 -8.96 13.00 -5.25
CA GLU A 137 -8.95 11.53 -5.37
C GLU A 137 -8.43 11.04 -6.74
N GLU A 138 -7.39 11.70 -7.21
CA GLU A 138 -6.76 11.36 -8.49
C GLU A 138 -5.88 10.11 -8.35
N LEU A 139 -6.09 9.17 -9.26
CA LEU A 139 -5.31 7.95 -9.36
C LEU A 139 -4.21 8.11 -10.42
N PHE A 140 -2.96 7.92 -10.02
CA PHE A 140 -1.80 7.98 -10.91
C PHE A 140 -1.22 6.60 -11.15
N ILE A 141 -0.88 6.34 -12.41
CA ILE A 141 -0.21 5.11 -12.88
C ILE A 141 1.17 5.48 -13.42
N PRO A 142 2.20 4.63 -13.23
CA PRO A 142 3.53 4.89 -13.77
C PRO A 142 3.51 5.12 -15.28
N ASN A 143 4.40 6.01 -15.75
CA ASN A 143 4.57 6.36 -17.16
C ASN A 143 3.36 7.03 -17.84
N GLN A 144 2.38 7.49 -17.07
CA GLN A 144 1.27 8.31 -17.56
C GLN A 144 1.37 9.73 -17.01
N LYS A 145 1.23 10.72 -17.89
CA LYS A 145 1.30 12.14 -17.50
C LYS A 145 0.08 12.58 -16.72
N GLU A 146 -1.08 12.06 -17.09
CA GLU A 146 -2.37 12.43 -16.52
C GLU A 146 -2.89 11.36 -15.57
N SER A 147 -3.75 11.78 -14.65
CA SER A 147 -4.42 10.85 -13.75
C SER A 147 -5.41 9.96 -14.52
N LEU A 148 -5.58 8.74 -14.04
CA LEU A 148 -6.61 7.84 -14.55
C LEU A 148 -7.98 8.32 -14.09
N ILE A 149 -8.87 8.56 -15.05
CA ILE A 149 -10.25 8.95 -14.75
C ILE A 149 -11.08 7.70 -14.47
N ILE A 150 -11.53 7.58 -13.21
CA ILE A 150 -12.42 6.51 -12.77
C ILE A 150 -13.72 7.15 -12.24
N SER A 151 -14.85 6.50 -12.51
CA SER A 151 -16.12 6.94 -11.95
C SER A 151 -16.03 7.00 -10.41
N LYS A 152 -16.52 8.09 -9.82
CA LYS A 152 -16.57 8.29 -8.36
C LYS A 152 -17.38 7.22 -7.64
N ASN A 153 -18.28 6.55 -8.34
CA ASN A 153 -19.13 5.48 -7.83
C ASN A 153 -18.53 4.07 -8.07
N SER A 154 -17.32 3.98 -8.63
CA SER A 154 -16.66 2.71 -8.88
C SER A 154 -16.37 1.97 -7.58
N PRO A 155 -16.84 0.73 -7.41
CA PRO A 155 -16.47 -0.10 -6.26
C PRO A 155 -14.96 -0.29 -6.13
N ALA A 156 -14.24 -0.43 -7.24
CA ALA A 156 -12.79 -0.55 -7.27
C ALA A 156 -12.09 0.70 -6.69
N LEU A 157 -12.52 1.89 -7.08
CA LEU A 157 -12.00 3.15 -6.53
C LEU A 157 -12.31 3.25 -5.03
N ASN A 158 -13.52 2.87 -4.61
CA ASN A 158 -13.90 2.88 -3.19
C ASN A 158 -13.03 1.95 -2.36
N LEU A 159 -12.66 0.79 -2.89
CA LEU A 159 -11.71 -0.10 -2.22
C LEU A 159 -10.33 0.55 -2.06
N LEU A 160 -9.80 1.18 -3.09
CA LEU A 160 -8.52 1.89 -3.01
C LEU A 160 -8.56 3.04 -1.98
N LYS A 161 -9.65 3.78 -1.92
CA LYS A 161 -9.89 4.82 -0.89
C LYS A 161 -9.90 4.22 0.52
N GLN A 162 -10.59 3.11 0.71
CA GLN A 162 -10.66 2.40 1.98
C GLN A 162 -9.27 1.95 2.44
N ILE A 163 -8.47 1.41 1.54
CA ILE A 163 -7.09 0.96 1.83
C ILE A 163 -6.21 2.17 2.19
N ARG A 164 -6.28 3.25 1.43
CA ARG A 164 -5.57 4.51 1.71
C ARG A 164 -5.95 5.06 3.08
N ASP A 165 -7.23 5.16 3.36
CA ASP A 165 -7.74 5.69 4.63
C ASP A 165 -7.30 4.82 5.81
N GLU A 166 -7.22 3.51 5.64
CA GLU A 166 -6.71 2.59 6.64
C GLU A 166 -5.20 2.80 6.89
N ALA A 167 -4.39 3.03 5.85
CA ALA A 167 -2.98 3.36 6.00
C ALA A 167 -2.80 4.65 6.81
N HIS A 168 -3.60 5.67 6.51
CA HIS A 168 -3.60 6.93 7.24
C HIS A 168 -4.05 6.76 8.70
N ARG A 169 -5.13 6.03 8.94
CA ARG A 169 -5.61 5.70 10.30
C ARG A 169 -4.52 5.00 11.12
N PHE A 170 -3.85 4.02 10.55
CA PHE A 170 -2.77 3.30 11.20
C PHE A 170 -1.57 4.21 11.52
N ALA A 171 -1.22 5.12 10.62
CA ALA A 171 -0.19 6.11 10.84
C ALA A 171 -0.50 7.01 12.06
N ILE A 172 -1.74 7.46 12.21
CA ILE A 172 -2.18 8.29 13.34
C ILE A 172 -2.05 7.53 14.66
N THR A 173 -2.37 6.24 14.72
CA THR A 173 -2.21 5.44 15.95
C THR A 173 -0.76 5.38 16.40
N PHE A 174 0.17 5.31 15.47
CA PHE A 174 1.60 5.32 15.76
C PHE A 174 2.07 6.68 16.29
N GLN A 175 1.60 7.77 15.71
CA GLN A 175 1.88 9.12 16.20
C GLN A 175 1.45 9.29 17.64
N ARG A 176 0.24 8.88 17.99
CA ARG A 176 -0.29 8.95 19.36
C ARG A 176 0.56 8.15 20.35
N SER A 177 0.96 6.94 20.01
CA SER A 177 1.78 6.09 20.89
C SER A 177 3.17 6.65 21.15
N LYS A 178 3.81 7.24 20.14
CA LYS A 178 5.12 7.92 20.30
C LYS A 178 4.99 9.18 21.19
N ARG A 179 3.95 9.96 20.97
CA ARG A 179 3.68 11.17 21.77
C ARG A 179 3.49 10.83 23.24
N THR A 180 2.69 9.82 23.56
CA THR A 180 2.48 9.34 24.92
C THR A 180 3.78 8.87 25.58
N LYS A 181 4.60 8.09 24.86
CA LYS A 181 5.91 7.64 25.36
C LYS A 181 6.88 8.79 25.67
N ARG A 182 6.84 9.88 24.88
CA ARG A 182 7.65 11.08 25.15
C ARG A 182 7.17 11.83 26.38
N MET A 183 5.86 11.99 26.58
CA MET A 183 5.28 12.64 27.76
C MET A 183 5.62 11.89 29.07
N LEU A 184 5.69 10.55 29.01
CA LEU A 184 6.01 9.72 30.17
C LEU A 184 7.51 9.67 30.50
N LYS A 185 8.37 10.11 29.60
CA LYS A 185 9.84 10.18 29.80
C LYS A 185 10.35 11.57 30.19
N GLY A 186 9.51 12.58 30.15
CA GLY A 186 9.76 13.95 30.62
C GLY A 186 9.21 14.12 32.02
#